data_6f03581945b7afae8d91d3a15c2179a0
#
_entry.id   6f03581945b7afae8d91d3a15c2179a0
#
_cell.length_a   1.000
_cell.length_b   1.000
_cell.length_c   1.000
_cell.angle_alpha   90.00
_cell.angle_beta   90.00
_cell.angle_gamma   90.00
#
_symmetry.space_group_name_H-M   'P 1'
#
loop_
_entity.id
_entity.type
_entity.pdbx_description
1 polymer ?
#
loop_
_entity_poly.entity_id
_entity_poly.type
_entity_poly.pdbx_seq_one_letter_code
_entity_poly.pdbx_strand_id
1 'polypeptide(L)'
;MHKLIWALPLLQLQLLAAAAATAVYSPLDSSLLKESAIFEQFLNPDLNSSGWVPSLARKIDGSPYNGKWAIREAHKYPGFSGDNGLVMDSEADFFGISKKLPEPFIRAGRDLVLQFEVKFQDGVTCGGAYLKLVSGLEPASFSDSSRYEIMFGPDICGSENRVHFLMKRAENDDTDSKLRTPPMAKTDALSALYTLIIRANNDMEIRINGGVAKAGHLHHTPHLMVPPVSVPEFVPDMSAQKPADWDDRPVILDDSVEKPADYDEKHNLMWIADPDVRKPENWNDDETAPLYIADPAASRPEEWDDEEDGVWTARLIPNPECAHGCGKWEAPKIANPGYKGEWMPPAIANPNYMGEWVRPQVRNPLYGNTSAGFRPIDGIGIDVWSMQAGVMFNNIYLGHSVAEAERIGNETFVPKFELEYANYKKTKPRAKHEPRAPPKTFDDMLEDSPSFVSMLKSPFLAEIRTAKTLWKSFQADPVTMMMQHPFRFAGYCFVFVIAFTLTFGFANVLLFVYLSSREDAKEHDRKLKEALEKEKSGEKEKVSELTEEEMIAQITGK
;
A
#
# COMPACT_ATOMS: atom_id res chain seq x y z
N MET A 1 -48.93 22.54 -50.71
CA MET A 1 -48.15 21.52 -49.96
C MET A 1 -46.66 21.47 -50.37
N HIS A 2 -46.15 22.16 -51.38
CA HIS A 2 -44.72 22.10 -51.77
C HIS A 2 -43.77 23.05 -51.01
N LYS A 3 -44.28 23.97 -50.18
CA LYS A 3 -43.44 24.94 -49.45
C LYS A 3 -43.05 24.45 -48.02
N LEU A 4 -43.64 23.34 -47.52
CA LEU A 4 -43.33 22.80 -46.19
C LEU A 4 -42.19 21.77 -46.19
N ILE A 5 -41.86 21.20 -47.38
CA ILE A 5 -40.86 20.11 -47.49
C ILE A 5 -39.41 20.63 -47.46
N TRP A 6 -39.19 21.92 -47.77
CA TRP A 6 -37.84 22.53 -47.77
C TRP A 6 -37.46 23.21 -46.46
N ALA A 7 -38.40 23.36 -45.51
CA ALA A 7 -38.11 23.97 -44.22
C ALA A 7 -37.51 22.97 -43.20
N LEU A 8 -37.79 21.67 -43.33
CA LEU A 8 -37.28 20.64 -42.42
C LEU A 8 -35.74 20.42 -42.49
N PRO A 9 -35.11 20.35 -43.70
CA PRO A 9 -33.66 20.17 -43.74
C PRO A 9 -32.87 21.42 -43.34
N LEU A 10 -33.44 22.63 -43.52
CA LEU A 10 -32.82 23.87 -43.03
C LEU A 10 -32.88 24.00 -41.51
N LEU A 11 -33.95 23.54 -40.88
CA LEU A 11 -34.08 23.50 -39.42
C LEU A 11 -33.15 22.43 -38.77
N GLN A 12 -32.99 21.28 -39.42
CA GLN A 12 -32.03 20.25 -39.01
C GLN A 12 -30.58 20.72 -39.23
N LEU A 13 -30.28 21.49 -40.29
CA LEU A 13 -28.95 22.07 -40.51
C LEU A 13 -28.62 23.17 -39.49
N GLN A 14 -29.62 23.94 -39.02
CA GLN A 14 -29.42 24.95 -37.97
C GLN A 14 -29.24 24.32 -36.58
N LEU A 15 -29.93 23.20 -36.28
CA LEU A 15 -29.72 22.42 -35.07
C LEU A 15 -28.35 21.72 -35.08
N LEU A 16 -27.85 21.27 -36.22
CA LEU A 16 -26.50 20.69 -36.37
C LEU A 16 -25.38 21.75 -36.31
N ALA A 17 -25.65 23.00 -36.76
CA ALA A 17 -24.71 24.11 -36.67
C ALA A 17 -24.63 24.69 -35.23
N ALA A 18 -25.68 24.57 -34.41
CA ALA A 18 -25.66 24.98 -33.00
C ALA A 18 -24.84 24.05 -32.12
N ALA A 19 -24.52 22.83 -32.58
CA ALA A 19 -23.72 21.85 -31.82
C ALA A 19 -22.19 22.09 -31.89
N ALA A 20 -21.73 23.16 -32.54
CA ALA A 20 -20.31 23.51 -32.68
C ALA A 20 -19.89 24.77 -31.89
N ALA A 21 -20.80 25.39 -31.13
CA ALA A 21 -20.44 26.47 -30.23
C ALA A 21 -19.65 25.87 -29.05
N THR A 22 -18.37 26.25 -28.92
CA THR A 22 -17.59 25.92 -27.72
C THR A 22 -18.33 26.46 -26.50
N ALA A 23 -18.66 25.58 -25.55
CA ALA A 23 -19.30 26.00 -24.31
C ALA A 23 -18.35 26.98 -23.57
N VAL A 24 -18.87 28.18 -23.29
CA VAL A 24 -18.11 29.23 -22.61
C VAL A 24 -18.22 29.03 -21.09
N TYR A 25 -17.12 29.25 -20.39
CA TYR A 25 -17.08 29.15 -18.92
C TYR A 25 -17.98 30.21 -18.28
N SER A 26 -18.81 29.78 -17.35
CA SER A 26 -19.61 30.65 -16.49
C SER A 26 -19.15 30.45 -15.07
N PRO A 27 -18.47 31.44 -14.47
CA PRO A 27 -17.99 31.31 -13.09
C PRO A 27 -19.13 31.10 -12.11
N LEU A 28 -18.91 30.24 -11.13
CA LEU A 28 -19.83 30.11 -10.00
C LEU A 28 -19.77 31.39 -9.13
N ASP A 29 -20.93 31.92 -8.78
CA ASP A 29 -21.04 33.07 -7.91
C ASP A 29 -20.56 32.74 -6.49
N SER A 30 -19.38 33.22 -6.14
CA SER A 30 -18.76 32.98 -4.81
C SER A 30 -19.58 33.56 -3.65
N SER A 31 -20.48 34.53 -3.89
CA SER A 31 -21.38 35.08 -2.87
C SER A 31 -22.36 34.04 -2.31
N LEU A 32 -22.56 32.93 -3.04
CA LEU A 32 -23.40 31.80 -2.63
C LEU A 32 -22.69 30.86 -1.64
N LEU A 33 -21.37 31.00 -1.45
CA LEU A 33 -20.52 30.18 -0.60
C LEU A 33 -20.24 30.91 0.73
N LYS A 34 -21.16 30.80 1.68
CA LYS A 34 -21.12 31.57 2.95
C LYS A 34 -20.15 31.00 3.99
N GLU A 35 -19.77 29.72 3.84
CA GLU A 35 -18.89 29.00 4.75
C GLU A 35 -17.46 28.88 4.17
N SER A 36 -17.21 29.55 3.06
CA SER A 36 -15.93 29.55 2.33
C SER A 36 -14.95 30.52 2.95
N ALA A 37 -13.74 30.08 3.27
CA ALA A 37 -12.59 30.95 3.54
C ALA A 37 -11.95 31.45 2.25
N ILE A 38 -11.94 30.61 1.22
CA ILE A 38 -11.50 30.95 -0.14
C ILE A 38 -12.16 30.00 -1.15
N PHE A 39 -12.55 30.56 -2.28
CA PHE A 39 -12.87 29.82 -3.50
C PHE A 39 -12.18 30.49 -4.67
N GLU A 40 -11.18 29.79 -5.25
CA GLU A 40 -10.33 30.31 -6.32
C GLU A 40 -10.67 29.65 -7.65
N GLN A 41 -11.12 30.44 -8.60
CA GLN A 41 -11.52 30.02 -9.96
C GLN A 41 -10.56 30.52 -11.06
N PHE A 42 -9.49 31.22 -10.69
CA PHE A 42 -8.48 31.78 -11.61
C PHE A 42 -9.09 32.64 -12.74
N LEU A 43 -10.07 33.48 -12.39
CA LEU A 43 -10.77 34.35 -13.36
C LEU A 43 -9.87 35.39 -13.99
N ASN A 44 -8.82 35.80 -13.28
CA ASN A 44 -7.83 36.75 -13.79
C ASN A 44 -6.63 35.99 -14.35
N PRO A 45 -6.33 36.11 -15.67
CA PRO A 45 -5.20 35.43 -16.29
C PRO A 45 -3.84 36.04 -15.92
N ASP A 46 -3.80 37.24 -15.32
CA ASP A 46 -2.56 37.85 -14.86
C ASP A 46 -2.17 37.33 -13.50
N LEU A 47 -1.08 36.56 -13.45
CA LEU A 47 -0.55 35.97 -12.22
C LEU A 47 -0.20 37.05 -11.18
N ASN A 48 0.36 38.19 -11.59
CA ASN A 48 0.81 39.23 -10.69
C ASN A 48 -0.34 39.89 -9.90
N SER A 49 -1.53 39.95 -10.50
CA SER A 49 -2.73 40.51 -9.86
C SER A 49 -3.67 39.46 -9.28
N SER A 50 -3.33 38.17 -9.40
CA SER A 50 -4.13 37.05 -8.90
C SER A 50 -4.05 36.90 -7.37
N GLY A 51 -3.04 37.49 -6.74
CA GLY A 51 -2.71 37.28 -5.33
C GLY A 51 -1.92 36.00 -5.06
N TRP A 52 -1.62 35.20 -6.08
CA TRP A 52 -0.67 34.11 -6.00
C TRP A 52 0.75 34.62 -6.18
N VAL A 53 1.62 34.33 -5.21
CA VAL A 53 2.99 34.83 -5.17
C VAL A 53 3.98 33.67 -5.34
N PRO A 54 4.75 33.63 -6.44
CA PRO A 54 5.84 32.67 -6.59
C PRO A 54 6.87 32.84 -5.48
N SER A 55 7.38 31.72 -4.97
CA SER A 55 8.40 31.73 -3.91
C SER A 55 9.72 32.28 -4.43
N LEU A 56 10.33 33.15 -3.62
CA LEU A 56 11.70 33.65 -3.80
C LEU A 56 12.69 32.96 -2.83
N ALA A 57 12.19 32.06 -2.00
CA ALA A 57 12.99 31.32 -1.03
C ALA A 57 13.83 30.22 -1.69
N ARG A 58 14.66 29.57 -0.88
CA ARG A 58 15.34 28.33 -1.23
C ARG A 58 14.82 27.20 -0.36
N LYS A 59 14.86 26.01 -0.87
CA LYS A 59 14.58 24.78 -0.14
C LYS A 59 15.63 24.53 0.94
N ILE A 60 15.37 23.62 1.87
CA ILE A 60 16.30 23.24 2.95
C ILE A 60 17.66 22.75 2.38
N ASP A 61 17.64 22.07 1.23
CA ASP A 61 18.86 21.62 0.52
C ASP A 61 19.57 22.72 -0.29
N GLY A 62 19.05 23.95 -0.26
CA GLY A 62 19.59 25.11 -0.99
C GLY A 62 19.09 25.24 -2.43
N SER A 63 18.27 24.31 -2.94
CA SER A 63 17.70 24.36 -4.29
C SER A 63 16.72 25.54 -4.44
N PRO A 64 16.78 26.29 -5.56
CA PRO A 64 15.82 27.36 -5.81
C PRO A 64 14.51 26.84 -6.39
N TYR A 65 13.45 27.63 -6.25
CA TYR A 65 12.17 27.42 -6.95
C TYR A 65 12.23 28.12 -8.32
N ASN A 66 12.70 27.42 -9.35
CA ASN A 66 12.83 27.96 -10.70
C ASN A 66 11.60 27.67 -11.57
N GLY A 67 10.68 26.86 -11.10
CA GLY A 67 9.49 26.47 -11.82
C GLY A 67 8.62 27.68 -12.17
N LYS A 68 8.25 27.78 -13.44
CA LYS A 68 7.42 28.87 -13.96
C LYS A 68 5.94 28.56 -13.78
N TRP A 69 5.20 29.57 -13.41
CA TRP A 69 3.75 29.51 -13.24
C TRP A 69 3.04 30.39 -14.26
N ALA A 70 1.90 29.91 -14.75
CA ALA A 70 1.01 30.67 -15.64
C ALA A 70 -0.44 30.43 -15.25
N ILE A 71 -1.32 31.39 -15.53
CA ILE A 71 -2.77 31.21 -15.45
C ILE A 71 -3.29 31.19 -16.88
N ARG A 72 -3.84 30.06 -17.31
CA ARG A 72 -4.32 29.86 -18.69
C ARG A 72 -5.31 28.71 -18.80
N GLU A 73 -5.98 28.62 -19.94
CA GLU A 73 -6.84 27.49 -20.29
C GLU A 73 -6.05 26.19 -20.51
N ALA A 74 -6.75 25.08 -20.35
CA ALA A 74 -6.18 23.77 -20.62
C ALA A 74 -5.91 23.58 -22.13
N HIS A 75 -4.69 23.17 -22.48
CA HIS A 75 -4.32 22.87 -23.86
C HIS A 75 -4.69 21.45 -24.32
N LYS A 76 -4.79 20.51 -23.36
CA LYS A 76 -5.12 19.11 -23.63
C LYS A 76 -6.55 18.82 -23.20
N TYR A 77 -7.35 18.33 -24.14
CA TYR A 77 -8.78 18.03 -23.91
C TYR A 77 -9.50 19.17 -23.16
N PRO A 78 -9.56 20.37 -23.73
CA PRO A 78 -10.17 21.52 -23.05
C PRO A 78 -11.64 21.23 -22.71
N GLY A 79 -12.09 21.75 -21.58
CA GLY A 79 -13.49 21.79 -21.16
C GLY A 79 -14.20 23.02 -21.73
N PHE A 80 -14.48 23.98 -20.85
CA PHE A 80 -15.05 25.26 -21.25
C PHE A 80 -13.98 26.19 -21.84
N SER A 81 -14.36 27.01 -22.82
CA SER A 81 -13.53 28.14 -23.26
C SER A 81 -13.58 29.25 -22.21
N GLY A 82 -12.44 29.81 -21.85
CA GLY A 82 -12.31 30.81 -20.79
C GLY A 82 -12.15 30.24 -19.40
N ASP A 83 -12.11 28.89 -19.22
CA ASP A 83 -11.85 28.26 -17.93
C ASP A 83 -10.35 28.16 -17.70
N ASN A 84 -9.79 29.13 -17.00
CA ASN A 84 -8.38 29.18 -16.67
C ASN A 84 -8.07 28.39 -15.38
N GLY A 85 -6.84 27.94 -15.25
CA GLY A 85 -6.29 27.39 -14.04
C GLY A 85 -4.83 27.76 -13.85
N LEU A 86 -4.31 27.54 -12.66
CA LEU A 86 -2.90 27.73 -12.35
C LEU A 86 -2.09 26.55 -12.89
N VAL A 87 -1.16 26.84 -13.79
CA VAL A 87 -0.40 25.83 -14.55
C VAL A 87 1.09 25.91 -14.23
N MET A 88 1.69 24.75 -13.97
CA MET A 88 3.14 24.55 -13.93
C MET A 88 3.68 24.56 -15.36
N ASP A 89 4.42 25.61 -15.75
CA ASP A 89 4.73 25.94 -17.13
C ASP A 89 6.20 25.67 -17.55
N SER A 90 6.94 24.92 -16.72
CA SER A 90 8.28 24.41 -17.04
C SER A 90 8.38 22.92 -16.68
N GLU A 91 9.46 22.27 -17.13
CA GLU A 91 9.74 20.85 -16.88
C GLU A 91 10.92 20.70 -15.95
N ALA A 92 10.95 19.59 -15.19
CA ALA A 92 12.07 19.17 -14.33
C ALA A 92 12.53 20.26 -13.34
N ASP A 93 11.57 20.95 -12.72
CA ASP A 93 11.81 22.06 -11.80
C ASP A 93 11.16 21.84 -10.43
N PHE A 94 11.63 22.61 -9.44
CA PHE A 94 10.94 22.84 -8.18
C PHE A 94 9.98 24.03 -8.33
N PHE A 95 8.73 23.81 -7.95
CA PHE A 95 7.65 24.78 -8.05
C PHE A 95 7.22 25.22 -6.66
N GLY A 96 7.35 26.50 -6.38
CA GLY A 96 6.91 27.13 -5.13
C GLY A 96 5.98 28.30 -5.44
N ILE A 97 4.75 28.27 -4.92
CA ILE A 97 3.82 29.41 -5.01
C ILE A 97 2.84 29.35 -3.84
N SER A 98 2.38 30.51 -3.39
CA SER A 98 1.42 30.54 -2.29
C SER A 98 0.47 31.74 -2.40
N LYS A 99 -0.68 31.62 -1.72
CA LYS A 99 -1.68 32.68 -1.60
C LYS A 99 -2.11 32.81 -0.16
N LYS A 100 -2.06 34.05 0.37
CA LYS A 100 -2.55 34.37 1.69
C LYS A 100 -4.08 34.43 1.69
N LEU A 101 -4.71 33.90 2.75
CA LEU A 101 -6.15 34.02 2.93
C LEU A 101 -6.51 35.44 3.36
N PRO A 102 -7.70 35.94 3.00
CA PRO A 102 -8.19 37.25 3.49
C PRO A 102 -8.25 37.31 5.01
N GLU A 103 -8.71 36.24 5.64
CA GLU A 103 -8.73 36.05 7.10
C GLU A 103 -8.22 34.65 7.42
N PRO A 104 -7.53 34.46 8.57
CA PRO A 104 -7.07 33.13 8.97
C PRO A 104 -8.24 32.14 9.13
N PHE A 105 -8.12 30.98 8.53
CA PHE A 105 -9.09 29.91 8.70
C PHE A 105 -8.88 29.21 10.04
N ILE A 106 -9.88 29.24 10.90
CA ILE A 106 -9.87 28.63 12.23
C ILE A 106 -10.91 27.51 12.26
N ARG A 107 -10.47 26.28 12.46
CA ARG A 107 -11.39 25.13 12.50
C ARG A 107 -12.39 25.22 13.67
N ALA A 108 -11.94 25.55 14.88
CA ALA A 108 -12.76 25.77 16.09
C ALA A 108 -13.88 24.73 16.33
N GLY A 109 -13.58 23.45 16.10
CA GLY A 109 -14.57 22.36 16.25
C GLY A 109 -15.61 22.26 15.12
N ARG A 110 -15.40 22.98 14.02
CA ARG A 110 -16.21 22.89 12.78
C ARG A 110 -15.57 21.92 11.80
N ASP A 111 -16.28 21.60 10.73
CA ASP A 111 -15.71 20.83 9.62
C ASP A 111 -14.58 21.60 8.93
N LEU A 112 -13.60 20.87 8.40
CA LEU A 112 -12.62 21.40 7.45
C LEU A 112 -12.85 20.67 6.14
N VAL A 113 -13.07 21.43 5.08
CA VAL A 113 -13.26 20.90 3.73
C VAL A 113 -12.28 21.60 2.79
N LEU A 114 -11.33 20.82 2.25
CA LEU A 114 -10.40 21.25 1.21
C LEU A 114 -10.74 20.49 -0.07
N GLN A 115 -11.07 21.22 -1.13
CA GLN A 115 -11.38 20.65 -2.44
C GLN A 115 -10.66 21.40 -3.54
N PHE A 116 -10.15 20.70 -4.54
CA PHE A 116 -9.55 21.29 -5.72
C PHE A 116 -9.49 20.31 -6.88
N GLU A 117 -9.36 20.85 -8.07
CA GLU A 117 -9.16 20.07 -9.29
C GLU A 117 -7.68 20.02 -9.66
N VAL A 118 -7.24 18.88 -10.17
CA VAL A 118 -5.92 18.68 -10.78
C VAL A 118 -6.08 18.04 -12.14
N LYS A 119 -5.29 18.53 -13.12
CA LYS A 119 -5.22 17.97 -14.46
C LYS A 119 -3.76 17.80 -14.89
N PHE A 120 -3.36 16.57 -15.17
CA PHE A 120 -2.03 16.23 -15.70
C PHE A 120 -2.08 16.24 -17.24
N GLN A 121 -2.03 17.44 -17.85
CA GLN A 121 -2.28 17.60 -19.28
C GLN A 121 -1.34 16.79 -20.16
N ASP A 122 -0.05 16.77 -19.82
CA ASP A 122 0.99 16.08 -20.57
C ASP A 122 1.36 14.72 -19.95
N GLY A 123 0.47 14.22 -19.07
CA GLY A 123 0.72 13.03 -18.27
C GLY A 123 1.56 13.32 -17.04
N VAL A 124 1.92 12.28 -16.29
CA VAL A 124 2.80 12.40 -15.13
C VAL A 124 3.60 11.09 -14.98
N THR A 125 4.93 11.24 -14.97
CA THR A 125 5.85 10.14 -14.63
C THR A 125 6.41 10.30 -13.23
N CYS A 126 6.75 11.53 -12.84
CA CYS A 126 7.14 11.87 -11.48
C CYS A 126 6.79 13.34 -11.22
N GLY A 127 5.93 13.59 -10.24
CA GLY A 127 5.54 14.95 -9.85
C GLY A 127 4.44 14.95 -8.81
N GLY A 128 4.46 15.98 -7.95
CA GLY A 128 3.42 16.27 -6.97
C GLY A 128 2.39 17.27 -7.50
N ALA A 129 1.15 17.13 -7.04
CA ALA A 129 0.11 18.12 -7.24
C ALA A 129 -0.77 18.23 -5.98
N TYR A 130 -0.13 18.44 -4.85
CA TYR A 130 -0.77 18.58 -3.54
C TYR A 130 -0.72 20.03 -3.05
N LEU A 131 -1.68 20.36 -2.20
CA LEU A 131 -1.76 21.64 -1.52
C LEU A 131 -1.28 21.52 -0.07
N LYS A 132 -0.62 22.56 0.43
CA LYS A 132 -0.28 22.75 1.84
C LYS A 132 -1.17 23.85 2.43
N LEU A 133 -1.85 23.57 3.52
CA LEU A 133 -2.53 24.57 4.35
C LEU A 133 -1.51 25.08 5.37
N VAL A 134 -1.10 26.32 5.21
CA VAL A 134 0.08 26.91 5.89
C VAL A 134 -0.36 27.82 7.03
N SER A 135 0.30 27.71 8.17
CA SER A 135 0.20 28.65 9.30
C SER A 135 1.41 29.56 9.33
N GLY A 136 1.20 30.86 9.61
CA GLY A 136 2.27 31.86 9.60
C GLY A 136 2.83 32.12 8.21
N LEU A 137 1.99 32.14 7.17
CA LEU A 137 2.44 32.26 5.78
C LEU A 137 2.98 33.65 5.47
N GLU A 138 4.24 33.69 5.02
CA GLU A 138 4.86 34.81 4.32
C GLU A 138 5.09 34.40 2.85
N PRO A 139 4.27 34.87 1.89
CA PRO A 139 4.22 34.32 0.54
C PRO A 139 5.55 34.30 -0.20
N ALA A 140 6.34 35.37 -0.16
CA ALA A 140 7.63 35.44 -0.87
C ALA A 140 8.70 34.50 -0.29
N SER A 141 8.58 34.10 0.98
CA SER A 141 9.51 33.19 1.67
C SER A 141 8.94 31.79 1.89
N PHE A 142 7.82 31.47 1.24
CA PHE A 142 7.22 30.14 1.30
C PHE A 142 8.17 29.06 0.74
N SER A 143 8.41 28.00 1.51
CA SER A 143 9.31 26.91 1.11
C SER A 143 8.90 25.57 1.75
N ASP A 144 9.71 24.54 1.54
CA ASP A 144 9.59 23.24 2.19
C ASP A 144 9.79 23.32 3.73
N SER A 145 10.48 24.35 4.22
CA SER A 145 10.62 24.63 5.66
C SER A 145 9.40 25.33 6.27
N SER A 146 8.49 25.86 5.45
CA SER A 146 7.29 26.54 5.94
C SER A 146 6.39 25.55 6.67
N ARG A 147 5.95 25.92 7.89
CA ARG A 147 5.04 25.09 8.66
C ARG A 147 3.70 24.97 7.95
N TYR A 148 3.25 23.76 7.71
CA TYR A 148 1.91 23.45 7.26
C TYR A 148 1.14 22.67 8.33
N GLU A 149 -0.16 22.81 8.36
CA GLU A 149 -1.04 22.03 9.23
C GLU A 149 -1.57 20.77 8.51
N ILE A 150 -1.83 20.89 7.21
CA ILE A 150 -2.29 19.81 6.34
C ILE A 150 -1.55 19.89 5.01
N MET A 151 -1.18 18.71 4.48
CA MET A 151 -0.75 18.50 3.10
C MET A 151 -1.69 17.46 2.47
N PHE A 152 -2.32 17.82 1.35
CA PHE A 152 -3.30 16.96 0.70
C PHE A 152 -3.25 17.07 -0.81
N GLY A 153 -3.29 15.94 -1.51
CA GLY A 153 -3.41 15.83 -2.96
C GLY A 153 -2.53 14.78 -3.60
N PRO A 154 -2.56 14.68 -4.96
CA PRO A 154 -1.82 13.68 -5.71
C PRO A 154 -0.31 13.82 -5.58
N ASP A 155 0.36 12.67 -5.48
CA ASP A 155 1.81 12.53 -5.55
C ASP A 155 2.14 11.23 -6.29
N ILE A 156 2.83 11.37 -7.40
CA ILE A 156 3.07 10.26 -8.33
C ILE A 156 4.54 10.29 -8.71
N CYS A 157 5.26 9.17 -8.52
CA CYS A 157 6.65 9.06 -8.98
C CYS A 157 7.00 7.59 -9.26
N GLY A 158 7.20 7.26 -10.52
CA GLY A 158 7.48 5.90 -10.96
C GLY A 158 6.37 4.92 -10.58
N SER A 159 6.66 3.95 -9.72
CA SER A 159 5.69 2.96 -9.23
C SER A 159 4.81 3.48 -8.08
N GLU A 160 5.19 4.59 -7.45
CA GLU A 160 4.40 5.21 -6.39
C GLU A 160 3.32 6.09 -6.99
N ASN A 161 2.07 5.80 -6.63
CA ASN A 161 0.91 6.61 -7.00
C ASN A 161 -0.02 6.68 -5.80
N ARG A 162 -0.19 7.87 -5.25
CA ARG A 162 -0.98 8.08 -4.04
C ARG A 162 -1.60 9.47 -3.98
N VAL A 163 -2.72 9.57 -3.28
CA VAL A 163 -3.25 10.86 -2.80
C VAL A 163 -2.70 11.06 -1.38
N HIS A 164 -1.72 11.92 -1.25
CA HIS A 164 -1.12 12.28 0.04
C HIS A 164 -2.16 12.87 0.98
N PHE A 165 -2.13 12.47 2.23
CA PHE A 165 -2.75 13.16 3.34
C PHE A 165 -1.81 13.08 4.55
N LEU A 166 -1.25 14.21 4.90
CA LEU A 166 -0.44 14.43 6.09
C LEU A 166 -1.08 15.55 6.90
N MET A 167 -0.99 15.44 8.22
CA MET A 167 -1.45 16.48 9.12
C MET A 167 -0.54 16.57 10.35
N LYS A 168 -0.42 17.75 10.94
CA LYS A 168 0.21 17.91 12.25
C LYS A 168 -0.66 17.26 13.32
N ARG A 169 -0.04 16.61 14.30
CA ARG A 169 -0.76 15.87 15.35
C ARG A 169 -1.49 16.80 16.33
N ALA A 170 -0.90 17.94 16.63
CA ALA A 170 -1.48 18.95 17.48
C ALA A 170 -0.84 20.32 17.22
N GLU A 171 -1.46 21.38 17.73
CA GLU A 171 -0.97 22.76 17.57
C GLU A 171 0.50 22.94 18.00
N ASN A 172 0.92 22.27 19.07
CA ASN A 172 2.27 22.33 19.62
C ASN A 172 3.14 21.10 19.31
N ASP A 173 2.68 20.23 18.41
CA ASP A 173 3.40 19.03 17.95
C ASP A 173 3.66 19.11 16.46
N ASP A 174 4.91 19.29 16.07
CA ASP A 174 5.34 19.40 14.68
C ASP A 174 5.44 18.04 13.96
N THR A 175 5.14 16.95 14.66
CA THR A 175 5.17 15.61 14.08
C THR A 175 4.11 15.43 13.01
N ASP A 176 4.52 14.99 11.83
CA ASP A 176 3.60 14.64 10.75
C ASP A 176 2.97 13.27 10.97
N SER A 177 1.67 13.24 10.96
CA SER A 177 0.86 12.02 10.89
C SER A 177 0.45 11.77 9.45
N LYS A 178 0.82 10.62 8.88
CA LYS A 178 0.59 10.27 7.47
C LYS A 178 -0.50 9.23 7.34
N LEU A 179 -1.34 9.35 6.33
CA LEU A 179 -2.29 8.29 5.97
C LEU A 179 -1.55 7.02 5.56
N ARG A 180 -1.79 5.91 6.26
CA ARG A 180 -1.03 4.66 6.09
C ARG A 180 -1.25 3.98 4.75
N THR A 181 -2.49 3.97 4.27
CA THR A 181 -2.88 3.37 2.99
C THR A 181 -3.65 4.39 2.16
N PRO A 182 -2.94 5.33 1.50
CA PRO A 182 -3.58 6.34 0.69
C PRO A 182 -4.22 5.74 -0.57
N PRO A 183 -5.32 6.31 -1.07
CA PRO A 183 -5.88 5.92 -2.35
C PRO A 183 -4.98 6.33 -3.51
N MET A 184 -5.15 5.69 -4.66
CA MET A 184 -4.42 6.04 -5.87
C MET A 184 -4.98 7.32 -6.50
N ALA A 185 -4.09 8.17 -6.99
CA ALA A 185 -4.45 9.36 -7.77
C ALA A 185 -4.82 9.00 -9.22
N LYS A 186 -5.58 9.89 -9.88
CA LYS A 186 -5.85 9.81 -11.32
C LYS A 186 -4.64 10.28 -12.11
N THR A 187 -4.29 9.56 -13.17
CA THR A 187 -3.10 9.82 -14.00
C THR A 187 -3.46 10.09 -15.47
N ASP A 188 -4.74 10.05 -15.79
CA ASP A 188 -5.21 10.42 -17.13
C ASP A 188 -5.14 11.94 -17.33
N ALA A 189 -5.12 12.38 -18.60
CA ALA A 189 -5.03 13.80 -18.95
C ALA A 189 -6.39 14.54 -18.83
N LEU A 190 -7.29 14.03 -18.01
CA LEU A 190 -8.57 14.64 -17.67
C LEU A 190 -8.50 15.29 -16.28
N SER A 191 -9.36 16.25 -16.03
CA SER A 191 -9.49 16.84 -14.70
C SER A 191 -9.94 15.80 -13.66
N ALA A 192 -9.36 15.84 -12.47
CA ALA A 192 -9.76 15.03 -11.34
C ALA A 192 -10.03 15.94 -10.14
N LEU A 193 -11.16 15.73 -9.47
CA LEU A 193 -11.56 16.45 -8.27
C LEU A 193 -11.11 15.71 -7.03
N TYR A 194 -10.33 16.36 -6.17
CA TYR A 194 -9.86 15.82 -4.89
C TYR A 194 -10.49 16.59 -3.76
N THR A 195 -11.14 15.88 -2.83
CA THR A 195 -11.80 16.48 -1.68
C THR A 195 -11.34 15.79 -0.41
N LEU A 196 -10.84 16.57 0.56
CA LEU A 196 -10.58 16.15 1.93
C LEU A 196 -11.64 16.77 2.84
N ILE A 197 -12.29 15.95 3.64
CA ILE A 197 -13.25 16.37 4.66
C ILE A 197 -12.73 15.88 6.01
N ILE A 198 -12.60 16.78 6.97
CA ILE A 198 -12.36 16.45 8.39
C ILE A 198 -13.51 17.06 9.17
N ARG A 199 -14.45 16.21 9.59
CA ARG A 199 -15.65 16.64 10.31
C ARG A 199 -15.34 17.11 11.73
N ALA A 200 -16.23 17.87 12.31
CA ALA A 200 -16.13 18.37 13.70
C ALA A 200 -15.82 17.24 14.71
N ASN A 201 -16.39 16.06 14.50
CA ASN A 201 -16.16 14.86 15.31
C ASN A 201 -14.87 14.09 14.97
N ASN A 202 -14.02 14.62 14.07
CA ASN A 202 -12.78 14.00 13.56
C ASN A 202 -12.97 12.77 12.65
N ASP A 203 -14.16 12.55 12.09
CA ASP A 203 -14.30 11.68 10.93
C ASP A 203 -13.58 12.30 9.73
N MET A 204 -12.75 11.52 9.07
CA MET A 204 -12.00 11.92 7.88
C MET A 204 -12.53 11.17 6.67
N GLU A 205 -12.69 11.90 5.57
CA GLU A 205 -13.12 11.35 4.29
C GLU A 205 -12.31 11.98 3.16
N ILE A 206 -11.77 11.13 2.29
CA ILE A 206 -11.13 11.55 1.03
C ILE A 206 -12.02 11.09 -0.11
N ARG A 207 -12.40 12.02 -0.97
CA ARG A 207 -13.17 11.74 -2.19
C ARG A 207 -12.32 12.03 -3.42
N ILE A 208 -12.52 11.23 -4.45
CA ILE A 208 -11.94 11.43 -5.78
C ILE A 208 -13.09 11.43 -6.79
N ASN A 209 -13.25 12.53 -7.52
CA ASN A 209 -14.37 12.74 -8.45
C ASN A 209 -15.74 12.53 -7.78
N GLY A 210 -15.87 12.99 -6.54
CA GLY A 210 -17.08 12.85 -5.73
C GLY A 210 -17.24 11.50 -5.02
N GLY A 211 -16.59 10.42 -5.49
CA GLY A 211 -16.64 9.10 -4.86
C GLY A 211 -15.74 8.99 -3.64
N VAL A 212 -16.22 8.38 -2.55
CA VAL A 212 -15.43 8.12 -1.34
C VAL A 212 -14.34 7.10 -1.65
N ALA A 213 -13.09 7.53 -1.57
CA ALA A 213 -11.92 6.70 -1.81
C ALA A 213 -11.29 6.18 -0.51
N LYS A 214 -11.42 6.94 0.58
CA LYS A 214 -10.93 6.57 1.92
C LYS A 214 -11.76 7.26 2.98
N ALA A 215 -12.07 6.55 4.06
CA ALA A 215 -12.72 7.14 5.22
C ALA A 215 -12.23 6.47 6.51
N GLY A 216 -12.38 7.15 7.64
CA GLY A 216 -12.06 6.66 8.95
C GLY A 216 -12.13 7.76 10.00
N HIS A 217 -12.07 7.40 11.27
CA HIS A 217 -12.01 8.35 12.37
C HIS A 217 -10.56 8.56 12.79
N LEU A 218 -10.06 9.81 12.80
CA LEU A 218 -8.65 10.15 13.02
C LEU A 218 -8.07 9.60 14.34
N HIS A 219 -8.89 9.53 15.39
CA HIS A 219 -8.45 9.05 16.71
C HIS A 219 -8.79 7.59 17.00
N HIS A 220 -9.87 7.05 16.39
CA HIS A 220 -10.41 5.75 16.78
C HIS A 220 -10.21 4.65 15.75
N THR A 221 -9.96 4.98 14.46
CA THR A 221 -9.67 3.95 13.46
C THR A 221 -8.22 3.47 13.60
N PRO A 222 -8.00 2.21 14.02
CA PRO A 222 -6.66 1.69 14.21
C PRO A 222 -5.83 1.78 12.93
N HIS A 223 -4.59 2.23 13.08
CA HIS A 223 -3.63 2.29 11.97
C HIS A 223 -4.05 3.14 10.76
N LEU A 224 -5.03 4.02 10.89
CA LEU A 224 -5.40 4.95 9.83
C LEU A 224 -4.25 5.90 9.52
N MET A 225 -3.68 6.48 10.56
CA MET A 225 -2.58 7.44 10.51
C MET A 225 -1.31 6.87 11.17
N VAL A 226 -0.13 7.23 10.65
CA VAL A 226 1.18 6.78 11.18
C VAL A 226 2.14 7.98 11.25
N PRO A 227 2.64 8.30 12.44
CA PRO A 227 2.19 7.86 13.76
C PRO A 227 0.71 8.22 14.01
N PRO A 228 0.03 7.60 14.98
CA PRO A 228 -1.36 7.92 15.30
C PRO A 228 -1.52 9.40 15.69
N VAL A 229 -2.64 10.01 15.29
CA VAL A 229 -2.96 11.42 15.66
C VAL A 229 -3.14 11.55 17.17
N SER A 230 -3.86 10.61 17.81
CA SER A 230 -3.95 10.56 19.26
C SER A 230 -2.70 9.94 19.86
N VAL A 231 -2.13 10.60 20.84
CA VAL A 231 -1.05 10.03 21.63
C VAL A 231 -1.62 9.05 22.68
N PRO A 232 -0.97 7.93 22.97
CA PRO A 232 -1.41 7.01 24.00
C PRO A 232 -1.37 7.68 25.38
N GLU A 233 -2.29 7.29 26.27
CA GLU A 233 -2.34 7.84 27.65
C GLU A 233 -1.08 7.50 28.43
N PHE A 234 -0.53 6.33 28.20
CA PHE A 234 0.70 5.88 28.84
C PHE A 234 1.77 5.60 27.77
N VAL A 235 2.98 5.99 28.06
CA VAL A 235 4.18 5.74 27.24
C VAL A 235 5.26 5.10 28.07
N PRO A 236 6.17 4.31 27.48
CA PRO A 236 7.31 3.76 28.21
C PRO A 236 8.16 4.87 28.84
N ASP A 237 8.50 4.72 30.10
CA ASP A 237 9.43 5.62 30.78
C ASP A 237 10.84 5.47 30.20
N MET A 238 11.24 6.41 29.36
CA MET A 238 12.57 6.38 28.73
C MET A 238 13.71 6.65 29.71
N SER A 239 13.41 7.17 30.93
CA SER A 239 14.39 7.36 32.00
C SER A 239 14.62 6.09 32.80
N ALA A 240 13.67 5.15 32.79
CA ALA A 240 13.80 3.89 33.51
C ALA A 240 14.87 3.00 32.85
N GLN A 241 15.79 2.54 33.65
CA GLN A 241 16.83 1.60 33.25
C GLN A 241 16.51 0.21 33.79
N LYS A 242 16.89 -0.82 33.04
CA LYS A 242 16.80 -2.20 33.53
C LYS A 242 17.64 -2.35 34.80
N PRO A 243 17.09 -2.83 35.93
CA PRO A 243 17.86 -3.12 37.11
C PRO A 243 19.01 -4.09 36.80
N ALA A 244 20.17 -3.86 37.42
CA ALA A 244 21.36 -4.67 37.16
C ALA A 244 21.19 -6.15 37.59
N ASP A 245 20.31 -6.39 38.55
CA ASP A 245 19.95 -7.70 39.11
C ASP A 245 18.78 -8.38 38.38
N TRP A 246 18.19 -7.73 37.35
CA TRP A 246 17.09 -8.31 36.59
C TRP A 246 17.61 -9.33 35.57
N ASP A 247 17.32 -10.60 35.80
CA ASP A 247 17.68 -11.67 34.87
C ASP A 247 16.47 -12.05 33.97
N ASP A 248 16.56 -11.71 32.70
CA ASP A 248 15.56 -12.01 31.65
C ASP A 248 15.92 -13.23 30.80
N ARG A 249 16.98 -13.96 31.18
CA ARG A 249 17.34 -15.21 30.51
C ARG A 249 16.51 -16.36 31.08
N PRO A 250 15.61 -16.97 30.29
CA PRO A 250 14.74 -18.05 30.75
C PRO A 250 15.54 -19.34 31.02
N VAL A 251 16.70 -19.46 30.42
CA VAL A 251 17.56 -20.64 30.47
C VAL A 251 18.99 -20.19 30.70
N ILE A 252 19.70 -20.91 31.56
CA ILE A 252 21.13 -20.74 31.84
C ILE A 252 21.84 -22.08 31.68
N LEU A 253 23.15 -22.05 31.54
CA LEU A 253 23.96 -23.27 31.55
C LEU A 253 24.10 -23.76 32.98
N ASP A 254 24.06 -25.06 33.17
CA ASP A 254 24.26 -25.70 34.48
C ASP A 254 25.75 -25.84 34.78
N ASP A 255 26.31 -24.86 35.47
CA ASP A 255 27.73 -24.84 35.86
C ASP A 255 28.09 -25.93 36.90
N SER A 256 27.10 -26.65 37.46
CA SER A 256 27.34 -27.76 38.37
C SER A 256 27.72 -29.06 37.67
N VAL A 257 27.48 -29.14 36.37
CA VAL A 257 27.80 -30.33 35.56
C VAL A 257 29.21 -30.20 35.01
N GLU A 258 30.09 -31.03 35.53
CA GLU A 258 31.46 -31.11 35.04
C GLU A 258 31.52 -31.86 33.69
N LYS A 259 32.50 -31.45 32.89
CA LYS A 259 32.78 -32.09 31.60
C LYS A 259 33.11 -33.57 31.84
N PRO A 260 32.48 -34.51 31.10
CA PRO A 260 32.80 -35.94 31.21
C PRO A 260 34.28 -36.22 30.95
N ALA A 261 34.90 -37.06 31.79
CA ALA A 261 36.33 -37.37 31.70
C ALA A 261 36.72 -38.11 30.42
N ASP A 262 35.74 -38.69 29.73
CA ASP A 262 35.90 -39.39 28.46
C ASP A 262 35.72 -38.47 27.23
N TYR A 263 35.47 -37.16 27.43
CA TYR A 263 35.39 -36.19 26.38
C TYR A 263 36.78 -35.67 25.98
N ASP A 264 37.34 -36.25 24.94
CA ASP A 264 38.68 -35.91 24.46
C ASP A 264 38.60 -34.83 23.36
N GLU A 265 38.94 -33.58 23.70
CA GLU A 265 38.96 -32.45 22.76
C GLU A 265 39.98 -32.61 21.62
N LYS A 266 41.10 -33.29 21.90
CA LYS A 266 42.20 -33.43 20.92
C LYS A 266 41.83 -34.37 19.78
N HIS A 267 40.97 -35.35 20.04
CA HIS A 267 40.52 -36.32 19.05
C HIS A 267 39.08 -36.07 18.57
N ASN A 268 38.38 -35.10 19.19
CA ASN A 268 37.03 -34.70 18.77
C ASN A 268 37.07 -33.66 17.65
N LEU A 269 37.78 -34.01 16.57
CA LEU A 269 37.89 -33.14 15.41
C LEU A 269 36.68 -33.32 14.48
N MET A 270 36.12 -32.22 14.03
CA MET A 270 35.00 -32.22 13.07
C MET A 270 35.39 -32.87 11.74
N TRP A 271 36.66 -32.71 11.35
CA TRP A 271 37.20 -33.22 10.10
C TRP A 271 38.43 -34.06 10.42
N ILE A 272 38.48 -35.27 9.89
CA ILE A 272 39.63 -36.18 9.97
C ILE A 272 40.13 -36.52 8.55
N ALA A 273 41.39 -36.89 8.47
CA ALA A 273 41.94 -37.40 7.22
C ALA A 273 41.21 -38.70 6.84
N ASP A 274 40.84 -38.83 5.58
CA ASP A 274 40.17 -40.02 5.07
C ASP A 274 41.12 -41.26 5.19
N PRO A 275 40.78 -42.27 6.02
CA PRO A 275 41.63 -43.41 6.27
C PRO A 275 41.70 -44.38 5.05
N ASP A 276 40.76 -44.29 4.12
CA ASP A 276 40.66 -45.17 2.98
C ASP A 276 41.48 -44.65 1.77
N VAL A 277 41.89 -43.37 1.81
CA VAL A 277 42.65 -42.75 0.73
C VAL A 277 44.14 -42.85 1.02
N ARG A 278 44.87 -43.52 0.12
CA ARG A 278 46.32 -43.64 0.17
C ARG A 278 46.96 -42.66 -0.83
N LYS A 279 48.20 -42.27 -0.48
CA LYS A 279 49.01 -41.41 -1.36
C LYS A 279 49.19 -42.13 -2.70
N PRO A 280 48.93 -41.47 -3.86
CA PRO A 280 49.22 -42.01 -5.18
C PRO A 280 50.71 -42.34 -5.34
N GLU A 281 51.03 -43.51 -5.96
CA GLU A 281 52.43 -43.96 -6.13
C GLU A 281 53.29 -43.00 -6.96
N ASN A 282 52.66 -42.21 -7.85
CA ASN A 282 53.33 -41.25 -8.72
C ASN A 282 53.18 -39.80 -8.23
N TRP A 283 52.93 -39.59 -6.92
CA TRP A 283 52.90 -38.28 -6.34
C TRP A 283 54.31 -37.67 -6.23
N ASN A 284 54.47 -36.42 -6.67
CA ASN A 284 55.74 -35.73 -6.55
C ASN A 284 55.86 -35.05 -5.19
N ASP A 285 56.80 -35.49 -4.34
CA ASP A 285 57.01 -34.95 -2.98
C ASP A 285 57.80 -33.62 -2.98
N ASP A 286 58.22 -33.12 -4.14
CA ASP A 286 58.93 -31.84 -4.19
C ASP A 286 57.96 -30.66 -3.92
N GLU A 287 58.11 -30.07 -2.73
CA GLU A 287 57.31 -28.92 -2.28
C GLU A 287 57.59 -27.65 -3.09
N THR A 288 58.70 -27.65 -3.83
CA THR A 288 59.10 -26.49 -4.66
C THR A 288 58.67 -26.63 -6.12
N ALA A 289 58.15 -27.80 -6.52
CA ALA A 289 57.73 -28.06 -7.89
C ALA A 289 56.52 -27.17 -8.27
N PRO A 290 56.64 -26.32 -9.28
CA PRO A 290 55.52 -25.47 -9.71
C PRO A 290 54.46 -26.35 -10.40
N LEU A 291 53.17 -26.10 -10.09
CA LEU A 291 52.03 -26.76 -10.73
C LEU A 291 51.92 -26.46 -12.22
N TYR A 292 52.43 -25.35 -12.65
CA TYR A 292 52.44 -24.95 -14.04
C TYR A 292 53.88 -24.52 -14.42
N ILE A 293 54.33 -24.95 -15.58
CA ILE A 293 55.61 -24.61 -16.17
C ILE A 293 55.41 -23.88 -17.50
N ALA A 294 56.37 -23.11 -17.92
CA ALA A 294 56.40 -22.52 -19.25
C ALA A 294 56.45 -23.65 -20.30
N ASP A 295 55.59 -23.60 -21.31
CA ASP A 295 55.53 -24.60 -22.37
C ASP A 295 56.87 -24.67 -23.12
N PRO A 296 57.62 -25.77 -22.98
CA PRO A 296 58.94 -25.88 -23.63
C PRO A 296 58.85 -25.95 -25.16
N ALA A 297 57.66 -26.22 -25.69
CA ALA A 297 57.43 -26.24 -27.14
C ALA A 297 57.00 -24.87 -27.69
N ALA A 298 56.72 -23.92 -26.84
CA ALA A 298 56.32 -22.57 -27.26
C ALA A 298 57.53 -21.78 -27.73
N SER A 299 57.50 -21.32 -28.96
CA SER A 299 58.48 -20.40 -29.52
C SER A 299 57.89 -19.01 -29.67
N ARG A 300 58.72 -18.00 -29.51
CA ARG A 300 58.33 -16.62 -29.77
C ARG A 300 57.93 -16.47 -31.25
N PRO A 301 56.76 -15.91 -31.55
CA PRO A 301 56.38 -15.57 -32.92
C PRO A 301 57.40 -14.61 -33.55
N GLU A 302 57.71 -14.79 -34.82
CA GLU A 302 58.69 -13.94 -35.53
C GLU A 302 58.21 -12.48 -35.64
N GLU A 303 56.88 -12.24 -35.59
CA GLU A 303 56.28 -10.92 -35.70
C GLU A 303 56.02 -10.25 -34.33
N TRP A 304 56.45 -10.85 -33.21
CA TRP A 304 56.27 -10.30 -31.86
C TRP A 304 57.29 -9.17 -31.57
N ASP A 305 56.77 -7.99 -31.26
CA ASP A 305 57.61 -6.83 -30.87
C ASP A 305 57.47 -6.53 -29.37
N ASP A 306 58.59 -6.65 -28.64
CA ASP A 306 58.59 -6.44 -27.18
C ASP A 306 58.29 -4.96 -26.80
N GLU A 307 58.43 -3.99 -27.73
CA GLU A 307 58.09 -2.59 -27.49
C GLU A 307 56.59 -2.32 -27.65
N GLU A 308 55.90 -3.05 -28.59
CA GLU A 308 54.47 -2.88 -28.86
C GLU A 308 53.60 -3.93 -28.11
N ASP A 309 54.06 -5.19 -28.04
CA ASP A 309 53.32 -6.32 -27.50
C ASP A 309 53.72 -6.70 -26.06
N GLY A 310 54.78 -6.06 -25.53
CA GLY A 310 55.35 -6.38 -24.23
C GLY A 310 56.27 -7.61 -24.26
N VAL A 311 56.95 -7.86 -23.15
CA VAL A 311 57.94 -8.97 -23.04
C VAL A 311 57.23 -10.30 -23.25
N TRP A 312 57.63 -11.06 -24.30
CA TRP A 312 57.06 -12.33 -24.61
C TRP A 312 57.31 -13.36 -23.51
N THR A 313 56.26 -14.07 -23.09
CA THR A 313 56.35 -15.17 -22.14
C THR A 313 55.63 -16.39 -22.72
N ALA A 314 56.27 -17.57 -22.61
CA ALA A 314 55.65 -18.81 -23.02
C ALA A 314 54.38 -19.05 -22.19
N ARG A 315 53.34 -19.56 -22.85
CA ARG A 315 52.12 -19.97 -22.15
C ARG A 315 52.44 -20.99 -21.06
N LEU A 316 51.74 -20.94 -19.98
CA LEU A 316 51.84 -21.91 -18.89
C LEU A 316 51.08 -23.19 -19.25
N ILE A 317 51.72 -24.35 -19.10
CA ILE A 317 51.13 -25.66 -19.20
C ILE A 317 51.20 -26.38 -17.86
N PRO A 318 50.27 -27.31 -17.55
CA PRO A 318 50.38 -28.16 -16.36
C PRO A 318 51.75 -28.87 -16.36
N ASN A 319 52.45 -28.84 -15.24
CA ASN A 319 53.71 -29.53 -15.09
C ASN A 319 53.52 -31.07 -15.21
N PRO A 320 54.10 -31.75 -16.19
CA PRO A 320 53.94 -33.19 -16.34
C PRO A 320 54.41 -34.01 -15.12
N GLU A 321 55.39 -33.49 -14.38
CA GLU A 321 55.91 -34.10 -13.14
C GLU A 321 54.88 -34.01 -11.99
N CYS A 322 53.92 -33.12 -12.14
CA CYS A 322 52.83 -32.91 -11.18
C CYS A 322 51.49 -33.50 -11.67
N ALA A 323 51.50 -34.40 -12.67
CA ALA A 323 50.29 -34.97 -13.25
C ALA A 323 49.37 -35.65 -12.22
N HIS A 324 49.93 -36.14 -11.15
CA HIS A 324 49.21 -36.77 -10.04
C HIS A 324 49.19 -35.93 -8.76
N GLY A 325 49.74 -34.71 -8.83
CA GLY A 325 49.89 -33.75 -7.73
C GLY A 325 51.35 -33.60 -7.28
N CYS A 326 51.66 -32.48 -6.63
CA CYS A 326 52.99 -32.11 -6.11
C CYS A 326 52.89 -31.57 -4.68
N GLY A 327 54.04 -31.58 -4.00
CA GLY A 327 54.17 -31.03 -2.68
C GLY A 327 53.81 -32.02 -1.57
N LYS A 328 53.72 -31.54 -0.36
CA LYS A 328 53.40 -32.38 0.77
C LYS A 328 52.01 -32.99 0.60
N TRP A 329 51.94 -34.32 0.51
CA TRP A 329 50.66 -34.99 0.36
C TRP A 329 49.91 -34.99 1.68
N GLU A 330 48.65 -34.59 1.62
CA GLU A 330 47.70 -34.70 2.74
C GLU A 330 46.44 -35.44 2.23
N ALA A 331 45.99 -36.40 3.01
CA ALA A 331 44.75 -37.11 2.67
C ALA A 331 43.55 -36.11 2.69
N PRO A 332 42.59 -36.27 1.77
CA PRO A 332 41.35 -35.53 1.82
C PRO A 332 40.72 -35.61 3.19
N LYS A 333 40.10 -34.54 3.63
CA LYS A 333 39.40 -34.52 4.92
C LYS A 333 37.95 -34.92 4.74
N ILE A 334 37.48 -35.87 5.56
CA ILE A 334 36.08 -36.29 5.66
C ILE A 334 35.47 -35.89 6.99
N ALA A 335 34.16 -35.75 7.02
CA ALA A 335 33.45 -35.51 8.28
C ALA A 335 33.70 -36.71 9.23
N ASN A 336 34.15 -36.41 10.44
CA ASN A 336 34.44 -37.42 11.43
C ASN A 336 33.14 -38.04 11.96
N PRO A 337 32.88 -39.32 11.72
CA PRO A 337 31.68 -40.00 12.25
C PRO A 337 31.62 -40.04 13.80
N GLY A 338 32.77 -39.92 14.44
CA GLY A 338 32.89 -39.89 15.90
C GLY A 338 32.82 -38.49 16.52
N TYR A 339 32.60 -37.45 15.71
CA TYR A 339 32.52 -36.09 16.22
C TYR A 339 31.30 -35.89 17.12
N LYS A 340 31.52 -35.55 18.38
CA LYS A 340 30.49 -35.36 19.40
C LYS A 340 30.02 -33.92 19.58
N GLY A 341 30.51 -32.97 18.76
CA GLY A 341 30.30 -31.53 18.95
C GLY A 341 31.21 -30.91 19.99
N GLU A 342 31.10 -29.62 20.21
CA GLU A 342 31.73 -28.97 21.37
C GLU A 342 30.93 -29.30 22.63
N TRP A 343 31.65 -29.65 23.70
CA TRP A 343 30.96 -29.88 24.97
C TRP A 343 30.48 -28.55 25.56
N MET A 344 29.23 -28.45 25.89
CA MET A 344 28.64 -27.36 26.67
C MET A 344 27.84 -27.97 27.81
N PRO A 345 27.84 -27.32 28.99
CA PRO A 345 26.94 -27.71 30.05
C PRO A 345 25.50 -27.78 29.59
N PRO A 346 24.68 -28.70 30.11
CA PRO A 346 23.26 -28.75 29.79
C PRO A 346 22.58 -27.44 30.17
N ALA A 347 21.60 -27.05 29.36
CA ALA A 347 20.79 -25.88 29.68
C ALA A 347 19.69 -26.25 30.68
N ILE A 348 19.58 -25.48 31.76
CA ILE A 348 18.54 -25.61 32.78
C ILE A 348 17.67 -24.36 32.86
N ALA A 349 16.46 -24.52 33.40
CA ALA A 349 15.61 -23.37 33.68
C ALA A 349 16.32 -22.45 34.69
N ASN A 350 16.39 -21.17 34.38
CA ASN A 350 17.03 -20.19 35.26
C ASN A 350 16.16 -19.95 36.51
N PRO A 351 16.63 -20.33 37.73
CA PRO A 351 15.87 -20.10 38.96
C PRO A 351 15.69 -18.62 39.29
N ASN A 352 16.53 -17.74 38.74
CA ASN A 352 16.46 -16.29 38.92
C ASN A 352 15.74 -15.58 37.78
N TYR A 353 15.07 -16.30 36.90
CA TYR A 353 14.32 -15.70 35.79
C TYR A 353 13.18 -14.84 36.30
N MET A 354 13.26 -13.53 36.03
CA MET A 354 12.28 -12.53 36.46
C MET A 354 11.29 -12.15 35.37
N GLY A 355 11.36 -12.80 34.20
CA GLY A 355 10.60 -12.43 33.01
C GLY A 355 11.35 -11.44 32.14
N GLU A 356 10.83 -11.20 30.94
CA GLU A 356 11.34 -10.15 30.04
C GLU A 356 11.13 -8.78 30.68
N TRP A 357 12.19 -7.97 30.78
CA TRP A 357 12.07 -6.65 31.35
C TRP A 357 11.32 -5.71 30.40
N VAL A 358 10.21 -5.18 30.87
CA VAL A 358 9.41 -4.20 30.15
C VAL A 358 9.52 -2.86 30.88
N ARG A 359 9.79 -1.79 30.15
CA ARG A 359 9.85 -0.45 30.74
C ARG A 359 8.54 -0.10 31.43
N PRO A 360 8.57 0.46 32.65
CA PRO A 360 7.37 0.96 33.30
C PRO A 360 6.67 2.00 32.40
N GLN A 361 5.34 2.03 32.51
CA GLN A 361 4.53 3.00 31.78
C GLN A 361 4.33 4.24 32.65
N VAL A 362 4.57 5.42 32.09
CA VAL A 362 4.26 6.72 32.71
C VAL A 362 3.17 7.42 31.92
N ARG A 363 2.42 8.27 32.60
CA ARG A 363 1.39 9.04 31.93
C ARG A 363 2.02 9.99 30.94
N ASN A 364 1.56 9.93 29.68
CA ASN A 364 2.05 10.79 28.63
C ASN A 364 1.65 12.25 28.90
N PRO A 365 2.60 13.18 29.07
CA PRO A 365 2.29 14.58 29.33
C PRO A 365 1.52 15.26 28.16
N LEU A 366 1.59 14.66 26.95
CA LEU A 366 0.85 15.14 25.79
C LEU A 366 -0.59 14.60 25.73
N TYR A 367 -0.94 13.60 26.57
CA TYR A 367 -2.28 13.03 26.60
C TYR A 367 -3.31 14.02 27.12
N GLY A 368 -4.43 14.16 26.42
CA GLY A 368 -5.50 15.10 26.77
C GLY A 368 -5.37 16.49 26.13
N ASN A 369 -4.19 16.88 25.63
CA ASN A 369 -4.00 18.10 24.83
C ASN A 369 -4.22 17.87 23.33
N THR A 370 -4.64 16.68 22.94
CA THR A 370 -4.86 16.24 21.57
C THR A 370 -6.31 16.43 21.12
N SER A 371 -6.88 17.62 21.27
CA SER A 371 -7.82 18.01 20.23
C SER A 371 -6.99 18.10 18.95
N ALA A 372 -7.45 17.53 17.82
CA ALA A 372 -6.85 17.80 16.52
C ALA A 372 -7.00 19.30 16.21
N GLY A 373 -6.28 20.11 16.98
CA GLY A 373 -6.24 21.55 16.90
C GLY A 373 -5.14 21.90 15.93
N PHE A 374 -5.54 22.42 14.78
CA PHE A 374 -4.61 23.09 13.89
C PHE A 374 -4.37 24.51 14.36
N ARG A 375 -3.18 25.03 14.16
CA ARG A 375 -2.96 26.46 14.21
C ARG A 375 -3.87 27.14 13.17
N PRO A 376 -4.20 28.41 13.35
CA PRO A 376 -4.87 29.18 12.31
C PRO A 376 -4.14 29.02 10.98
N ILE A 377 -4.87 28.72 9.93
CA ILE A 377 -4.33 28.56 8.57
C ILE A 377 -4.39 29.93 7.91
N ASP A 378 -3.22 30.48 7.57
CA ASP A 378 -3.10 31.81 6.99
C ASP A 378 -3.07 31.81 5.47
N GLY A 379 -2.85 30.64 4.86
CA GLY A 379 -2.79 30.55 3.41
C GLY A 379 -2.69 29.14 2.86
N ILE A 380 -2.68 29.11 1.54
CA ILE A 380 -2.50 27.89 0.74
C ILE A 380 -1.20 28.00 -0.04
N GLY A 381 -0.38 26.94 -0.01
CA GLY A 381 0.85 26.86 -0.78
C GLY A 381 0.94 25.58 -1.61
N ILE A 382 1.66 25.68 -2.71
CA ILE A 382 2.06 24.56 -3.57
C ILE A 382 3.58 24.55 -3.56
N ASP A 383 4.17 23.49 -3.02
CA ASP A 383 5.61 23.25 -2.99
C ASP A 383 5.84 21.82 -3.46
N VAL A 384 6.18 21.68 -4.73
CA VAL A 384 6.27 20.39 -5.41
C VAL A 384 7.44 20.38 -6.39
N TRP A 385 7.90 19.19 -6.70
CA TRP A 385 8.75 18.95 -7.86
C TRP A 385 7.95 18.24 -8.95
N SER A 386 8.20 18.56 -10.20
CA SER A 386 7.59 17.85 -11.32
C SER A 386 8.55 17.69 -12.49
N MET A 387 8.59 16.49 -13.06
CA MET A 387 9.32 16.21 -14.28
C MET A 387 8.61 16.77 -15.51
N GLN A 388 7.28 16.76 -15.52
CA GLN A 388 6.47 17.25 -16.63
C GLN A 388 5.91 18.64 -16.34
N ALA A 389 5.81 19.46 -17.38
CA ALA A 389 4.98 20.66 -17.40
C ALA A 389 3.50 20.31 -17.51
N GLY A 390 2.64 21.32 -17.51
CA GLY A 390 1.22 21.17 -17.81
C GLY A 390 0.38 20.63 -16.65
N VAL A 391 0.91 20.53 -15.42
CA VAL A 391 0.09 20.25 -14.24
C VAL A 391 -0.74 21.50 -13.92
N MET A 392 -2.06 21.36 -13.97
CA MET A 392 -3.01 22.46 -13.81
C MET A 392 -3.86 22.26 -12.56
N PHE A 393 -3.99 23.31 -11.77
CA PHE A 393 -4.87 23.40 -10.60
C PHE A 393 -6.04 24.32 -10.90
N ASN A 394 -7.24 23.96 -10.44
CA ASN A 394 -8.43 24.81 -10.60
C ASN A 394 -9.42 24.60 -9.45
N ASN A 395 -10.38 25.52 -9.31
CA ASN A 395 -11.51 25.46 -8.38
C ASN A 395 -11.10 25.08 -6.94
N ILE A 396 -10.10 25.83 -6.41
CA ILE A 396 -9.58 25.58 -5.05
C ILE A 396 -10.56 26.18 -4.03
N TYR A 397 -11.14 25.31 -3.19
CA TYR A 397 -12.06 25.65 -2.10
C TYR A 397 -11.49 25.20 -0.77
N LEU A 398 -11.47 26.10 0.19
CA LEU A 398 -11.27 25.81 1.61
C LEU A 398 -12.44 26.43 2.38
N GLY A 399 -13.13 25.65 3.17
CA GLY A 399 -14.28 26.12 3.93
C GLY A 399 -14.75 25.13 5.00
N HIS A 400 -15.92 25.41 5.55
CA HIS A 400 -16.52 24.60 6.61
C HIS A 400 -17.71 23.75 6.12
N SER A 401 -18.10 23.87 4.84
CA SER A 401 -19.32 23.26 4.33
C SER A 401 -19.05 22.19 3.28
N VAL A 402 -19.43 20.96 3.59
CA VAL A 402 -19.42 19.86 2.61
C VAL A 402 -20.42 20.13 1.47
N ALA A 403 -21.58 20.69 1.78
CA ALA A 403 -22.60 21.01 0.79
C ALA A 403 -22.13 22.05 -0.25
N GLU A 404 -21.33 23.06 0.19
CA GLU A 404 -20.71 24.02 -0.74
C GLU A 404 -19.68 23.35 -1.64
N ALA A 405 -18.83 22.48 -1.10
CA ALA A 405 -17.86 21.72 -1.91
C ALA A 405 -18.57 20.81 -2.94
N GLU A 406 -19.64 20.12 -2.54
CA GLU A 406 -20.46 19.31 -3.45
C GLU A 406 -21.12 20.18 -4.52
N ARG A 407 -21.65 21.34 -4.16
CA ARG A 407 -22.20 22.30 -5.12
C ARG A 407 -21.15 22.74 -6.13
N ILE A 408 -19.95 23.14 -5.68
CA ILE A 408 -18.84 23.50 -6.57
C ILE A 408 -18.55 22.36 -7.53
N GLY A 409 -18.39 21.12 -7.00
CA GLY A 409 -18.15 19.94 -7.84
C GLY A 409 -19.22 19.72 -8.91
N ASN A 410 -20.49 19.82 -8.52
CA ASN A 410 -21.61 19.60 -9.43
C ASN A 410 -21.76 20.71 -10.49
N GLU A 411 -21.54 21.96 -10.11
CA GLU A 411 -21.76 23.10 -11.02
C GLU A 411 -20.53 23.44 -11.89
N THR A 412 -19.29 23.07 -11.45
CA THR A 412 -18.06 23.36 -12.19
C THR A 412 -17.38 22.12 -12.77
N PHE A 413 -17.01 21.16 -11.90
CA PHE A 413 -16.24 19.99 -12.31
C PHE A 413 -17.00 19.02 -13.20
N VAL A 414 -18.22 18.64 -12.83
CA VAL A 414 -18.99 17.62 -13.55
C VAL A 414 -19.22 18.03 -15.01
N PRO A 415 -19.78 19.24 -15.33
CA PRO A 415 -20.02 19.63 -16.71
C PRO A 415 -18.71 19.86 -17.48
N LYS A 416 -17.64 20.33 -16.84
CA LYS A 416 -16.29 20.42 -17.42
C LYS A 416 -15.77 19.04 -17.82
N PHE A 417 -15.83 18.07 -16.90
CA PHE A 417 -15.36 16.72 -17.13
C PHE A 417 -16.07 16.02 -18.29
N GLU A 418 -17.37 16.25 -18.45
CA GLU A 418 -18.13 15.73 -19.59
C GLU A 418 -17.61 16.26 -20.93
N LEU A 419 -17.29 17.55 -21.02
CA LEU A 419 -16.71 18.17 -22.21
C LEU A 419 -15.30 17.64 -22.50
N GLU A 420 -14.45 17.58 -21.49
CA GLU A 420 -13.10 17.02 -21.57
C GLU A 420 -13.14 15.57 -22.04
N TYR A 421 -14.02 14.77 -21.47
CA TYR A 421 -14.18 13.36 -21.83
C TYR A 421 -14.71 13.18 -23.26
N ALA A 422 -15.60 14.05 -23.70
CA ALA A 422 -16.06 14.08 -25.10
C ALA A 422 -14.89 14.39 -26.07
N ASN A 423 -14.04 15.35 -25.70
CA ASN A 423 -12.84 15.71 -26.47
C ASN A 423 -11.79 14.59 -26.49
N TYR A 424 -11.57 13.96 -25.34
CA TYR A 424 -10.71 12.77 -25.21
C TYR A 424 -11.17 11.61 -26.10
N LYS A 425 -12.49 11.34 -26.15
CA LYS A 425 -13.04 10.29 -27.04
C LYS A 425 -12.81 10.56 -28.52
N LYS A 426 -12.80 11.83 -28.94
CA LYS A 426 -12.54 12.18 -30.36
C LYS A 426 -11.12 11.83 -30.81
N THR A 427 -10.15 11.86 -29.89
CA THR A 427 -8.73 11.61 -30.18
C THR A 427 -8.32 10.14 -30.14
N LYS A 428 -9.11 9.28 -29.53
CA LYS A 428 -8.83 7.83 -29.53
C LYS A 428 -9.28 7.21 -30.86
N PRO A 429 -8.43 6.36 -31.50
CA PRO A 429 -8.89 5.53 -32.60
C PRO A 429 -10.11 4.75 -32.12
N ARG A 430 -11.19 4.79 -32.89
CA ARG A 430 -12.42 4.03 -32.60
C ARG A 430 -12.04 2.54 -32.53
N ALA A 431 -11.79 2.01 -31.35
CA ALA A 431 -11.76 0.57 -31.16
C ALA A 431 -13.15 0.05 -31.55
N LYS A 432 -13.17 -0.79 -32.61
CA LYS A 432 -14.40 -1.50 -33.00
C LYS A 432 -14.74 -2.39 -31.78
N HIS A 433 -15.74 -2.02 -31.04
CA HIS A 433 -16.65 -2.76 -30.20
C HIS A 433 -16.94 -2.15 -28.82
N GLU A 434 -18.23 -2.04 -28.63
CA GLU A 434 -19.13 -1.93 -27.50
C GLU A 434 -19.45 -0.54 -26.94
N PRO A 435 -20.76 -0.20 -26.90
CA PRO A 435 -21.25 1.00 -26.24
C PRO A 435 -21.15 0.83 -24.72
N ARG A 436 -20.24 1.55 -24.08
CA ARG A 436 -20.31 1.72 -22.62
C ARG A 436 -21.45 2.69 -22.29
N ALA A 437 -22.23 2.32 -21.28
CA ALA A 437 -23.27 3.15 -20.72
C ALA A 437 -22.76 4.56 -20.34
N PRO A 438 -23.61 5.60 -20.41
CA PRO A 438 -23.26 6.96 -20.02
C PRO A 438 -22.77 7.00 -18.57
N PRO A 439 -21.92 7.99 -18.21
CA PRO A 439 -21.49 8.15 -16.84
C PRO A 439 -22.71 8.30 -15.92
N LYS A 440 -22.75 7.50 -14.89
CA LYS A 440 -23.83 7.48 -13.91
C LYS A 440 -23.81 8.76 -13.07
N THR A 441 -24.97 9.22 -12.66
CA THR A 441 -25.09 10.31 -11.69
C THR A 441 -24.45 9.93 -10.36
N PHE A 442 -24.14 10.91 -9.51
CA PHE A 442 -23.53 10.69 -8.20
C PHE A 442 -24.34 9.68 -7.34
N ASP A 443 -25.66 9.71 -7.45
CA ASP A 443 -26.56 8.78 -6.77
C ASP A 443 -26.45 7.34 -7.33
N ASP A 444 -26.31 7.20 -8.65
CA ASP A 444 -26.07 5.89 -9.29
C ASP A 444 -24.72 5.30 -8.92
N MET A 445 -23.69 6.14 -8.64
CA MET A 445 -22.36 5.67 -8.20
C MET A 445 -22.37 5.19 -6.75
N LEU A 446 -23.25 5.73 -5.91
CA LEU A 446 -23.42 5.28 -4.52
C LEU A 446 -24.14 3.93 -4.46
N GLU A 447 -25.10 3.66 -5.37
CA GLU A 447 -25.78 2.37 -5.44
C GLU A 447 -24.90 1.25 -6.02
N ASP A 448 -23.94 1.59 -6.90
CA ASP A 448 -23.04 0.63 -7.55
C ASP A 448 -21.69 0.43 -6.83
N SER A 449 -21.53 0.81 -5.58
CA SER A 449 -20.34 0.43 -4.83
C SER A 449 -20.23 -1.10 -4.85
N PRO A 450 -19.13 -1.67 -5.39
CA PRO A 450 -19.04 -3.11 -5.54
C PRO A 450 -19.15 -3.75 -4.17
N SER A 451 -20.23 -4.50 -3.97
CA SER A 451 -20.38 -5.35 -2.78
C SER A 451 -19.08 -6.13 -2.61
N PHE A 452 -18.58 -6.27 -1.39
CA PHE A 452 -17.41 -7.09 -1.04
C PHE A 452 -17.41 -8.46 -1.77
N VAL A 453 -18.58 -9.01 -2.03
CA VAL A 453 -18.82 -10.25 -2.79
C VAL A 453 -18.47 -10.09 -4.28
N SER A 454 -18.71 -8.94 -4.92
CA SER A 454 -18.35 -8.72 -6.33
C SER A 454 -16.85 -8.46 -6.53
N MET A 455 -16.19 -7.86 -5.53
CA MET A 455 -14.75 -7.62 -5.53
C MET A 455 -13.95 -8.93 -5.40
N LEU A 456 -14.48 -9.90 -4.65
CA LEU A 456 -13.91 -11.25 -4.53
C LEU A 456 -14.17 -12.14 -5.76
N LYS A 457 -15.27 -11.93 -6.49
CA LYS A 457 -15.62 -12.78 -7.66
C LYS A 457 -14.69 -12.58 -8.86
N SER A 458 -14.20 -11.38 -9.12
CA SER A 458 -13.40 -11.07 -10.31
C SER A 458 -12.04 -11.80 -10.34
N PRO A 459 -11.16 -11.70 -9.32
CA PRO A 459 -9.90 -12.44 -9.31
C PRO A 459 -10.11 -13.96 -9.19
N PHE A 460 -11.14 -14.41 -8.46
CA PHE A 460 -11.45 -15.82 -8.31
C PHE A 460 -11.89 -16.48 -9.63
N LEU A 461 -12.73 -15.82 -10.42
CA LEU A 461 -13.13 -16.30 -11.75
C LEU A 461 -11.97 -16.30 -12.75
N ALA A 462 -11.06 -15.32 -12.67
CA ALA A 462 -9.86 -15.29 -13.49
C ALA A 462 -8.94 -16.50 -13.18
N GLU A 463 -8.75 -16.80 -11.89
CA GLU A 463 -7.93 -17.93 -11.46
C GLU A 463 -8.56 -19.29 -11.80
N ILE A 464 -9.88 -19.43 -11.73
CA ILE A 464 -10.58 -20.62 -12.22
C ILE A 464 -10.36 -20.83 -13.73
N ARG A 465 -10.38 -19.78 -14.53
CA ARG A 465 -10.09 -19.90 -15.98
C ARG A 465 -8.65 -20.36 -16.22
N THR A 466 -7.70 -19.80 -15.49
CA THR A 466 -6.29 -20.18 -15.57
C THR A 466 -6.09 -21.64 -15.14
N ALA A 467 -6.70 -22.05 -14.02
CA ALA A 467 -6.66 -23.45 -13.56
C ALA A 467 -7.23 -24.43 -14.61
N LYS A 468 -8.33 -24.06 -15.27
CA LYS A 468 -8.95 -24.87 -16.32
C LYS A 468 -8.06 -25.02 -17.57
N THR A 469 -7.33 -23.97 -17.95
CA THR A 469 -6.37 -24.05 -19.07
C THR A 469 -5.16 -24.89 -18.71
N LEU A 470 -4.61 -24.73 -17.52
CA LEU A 470 -3.50 -25.52 -17.01
C LEU A 470 -3.87 -26.99 -16.82
N TRP A 471 -5.11 -27.31 -16.41
CA TRP A 471 -5.63 -28.67 -16.34
C TRP A 471 -5.67 -29.36 -17.71
N LYS A 472 -6.11 -28.62 -18.76
CA LYS A 472 -6.06 -29.17 -20.14
C LYS A 472 -4.64 -29.44 -20.60
N SER A 473 -3.68 -28.57 -20.29
CA SER A 473 -2.26 -28.77 -20.61
C SER A 473 -1.67 -29.92 -19.82
N PHE A 474 -2.04 -30.09 -18.56
CA PHE A 474 -1.65 -31.25 -17.74
C PHE A 474 -2.17 -32.58 -18.29
N GLN A 475 -3.40 -32.62 -18.80
CA GLN A 475 -3.95 -33.83 -19.46
C GLN A 475 -3.22 -34.20 -20.76
N ALA A 476 -2.68 -33.19 -21.47
CA ALA A 476 -1.96 -33.40 -22.73
C ALA A 476 -0.49 -33.83 -22.49
N ASP A 477 0.21 -33.13 -21.59
CA ASP A 477 1.61 -33.42 -21.22
C ASP A 477 1.88 -32.98 -19.76
N PRO A 478 1.75 -33.93 -18.80
CA PRO A 478 1.90 -33.59 -17.38
C PRO A 478 3.33 -33.18 -17.00
N VAL A 479 4.36 -33.75 -17.64
CA VAL A 479 5.75 -33.49 -17.27
C VAL A 479 6.18 -32.08 -17.68
N THR A 480 5.90 -31.72 -18.92
CA THR A 480 6.23 -30.38 -19.44
C THR A 480 5.46 -29.29 -18.72
N MET A 481 4.17 -29.52 -18.40
CA MET A 481 3.36 -28.56 -17.64
C MET A 481 3.90 -28.35 -16.22
N MET A 482 4.28 -29.39 -15.50
CA MET A 482 4.87 -29.30 -14.17
C MET A 482 6.22 -28.54 -14.18
N MET A 483 7.04 -28.74 -15.21
CA MET A 483 8.32 -28.06 -15.38
C MET A 483 8.14 -26.55 -15.72
N GLN A 484 7.16 -26.23 -16.54
CA GLN A 484 6.91 -24.82 -16.95
C GLN A 484 6.23 -23.97 -15.87
N HIS A 485 5.39 -24.58 -15.01
CA HIS A 485 4.61 -23.87 -14.00
C HIS A 485 4.66 -24.54 -12.61
N PRO A 486 5.85 -24.80 -12.03
CA PRO A 486 5.99 -25.60 -10.81
C PRO A 486 5.27 -25.00 -9.60
N PHE A 487 5.36 -23.69 -9.40
CA PHE A 487 4.73 -23.01 -8.26
C PHE A 487 3.20 -22.95 -8.36
N ARG A 488 2.66 -22.76 -9.56
CA ARG A 488 1.20 -22.77 -9.76
C ARG A 488 0.62 -24.17 -9.58
N PHE A 489 1.32 -25.18 -10.10
CA PHE A 489 0.91 -26.56 -9.91
C PHE A 489 0.89 -26.94 -8.42
N ALA A 490 1.96 -26.63 -7.68
CA ALA A 490 2.03 -26.85 -6.24
C ALA A 490 0.92 -26.10 -5.48
N GLY A 491 0.65 -24.87 -5.86
CA GLY A 491 -0.44 -24.05 -5.28
C GLY A 491 -1.82 -24.67 -5.49
N TYR A 492 -2.13 -25.17 -6.69
CA TYR A 492 -3.41 -25.83 -6.94
C TYR A 492 -3.55 -27.18 -6.24
N CYS A 493 -2.46 -27.95 -6.14
CA CYS A 493 -2.45 -29.17 -5.33
C CYS A 493 -2.73 -28.86 -3.85
N PHE A 494 -2.12 -27.82 -3.31
CA PHE A 494 -2.33 -27.39 -1.94
C PHE A 494 -3.79 -26.95 -1.68
N VAL A 495 -4.36 -26.12 -2.57
CA VAL A 495 -5.77 -25.70 -2.49
C VAL A 495 -6.71 -26.91 -2.59
N PHE A 496 -6.41 -27.87 -3.49
CA PHE A 496 -7.20 -29.09 -3.61
C PHE A 496 -7.19 -29.94 -2.34
N VAL A 497 -6.01 -30.12 -1.72
CA VAL A 497 -5.89 -30.85 -0.44
C VAL A 497 -6.69 -30.16 0.67
N ILE A 498 -6.62 -28.83 0.79
CA ILE A 498 -7.40 -28.07 1.78
C ILE A 498 -8.91 -28.25 1.52
N ALA A 499 -9.35 -28.05 0.28
CA ALA A 499 -10.76 -28.19 -0.08
C ALA A 499 -11.29 -29.60 0.18
N PHE A 500 -10.49 -30.62 -0.14
CA PHE A 500 -10.83 -32.03 0.12
C PHE A 500 -10.93 -32.31 1.62
N THR A 501 -9.97 -31.81 2.42
CA THR A 501 -9.97 -32.00 3.88
C THR A 501 -11.16 -31.32 4.53
N LEU A 502 -11.50 -30.10 4.10
CA LEU A 502 -12.66 -29.37 4.61
C LEU A 502 -13.99 -30.06 4.22
N THR A 503 -14.12 -30.51 2.96
CA THR A 503 -15.34 -31.19 2.51
C THR A 503 -15.52 -32.54 3.20
N PHE A 504 -14.43 -33.31 3.36
CA PHE A 504 -14.46 -34.58 4.07
C PHE A 504 -14.74 -34.39 5.56
N GLY A 505 -14.11 -33.38 6.19
CA GLY A 505 -14.38 -32.99 7.58
C GLY A 505 -15.85 -32.59 7.80
N PHE A 506 -16.39 -31.75 6.91
CA PHE A 506 -17.78 -31.33 6.98
C PHE A 506 -18.76 -32.48 6.78
N ALA A 507 -18.48 -33.38 5.84
CA ALA A 507 -19.27 -34.58 5.63
C ALA A 507 -19.30 -35.50 6.87
N ASN A 508 -18.17 -35.65 7.56
CA ASN A 508 -18.09 -36.43 8.80
C ASN A 508 -18.88 -35.76 9.93
N VAL A 509 -18.84 -34.43 10.05
CA VAL A 509 -19.64 -33.70 11.03
C VAL A 509 -21.14 -33.86 10.75
N LEU A 510 -21.56 -33.76 9.50
CA LEU A 510 -22.96 -33.99 9.12
C LEU A 510 -23.40 -35.43 9.40
N LEU A 511 -22.53 -36.40 9.12
CA LEU A 511 -22.80 -37.80 9.43
C LEU A 511 -22.91 -38.02 10.93
N PHE A 512 -22.01 -37.42 11.72
CA PHE A 512 -22.07 -37.50 13.18
C PHE A 512 -23.37 -36.89 13.73
N VAL A 513 -23.75 -35.69 13.28
CA VAL A 513 -25.00 -35.05 13.70
C VAL A 513 -26.22 -35.90 13.30
N TYR A 514 -26.21 -36.49 12.09
CA TYR A 514 -27.26 -37.37 11.64
C TYR A 514 -27.39 -38.65 12.48
N LEU A 515 -26.24 -39.28 12.83
CA LEU A 515 -26.25 -40.47 13.67
C LEU A 515 -26.68 -40.17 15.11
N SER A 516 -26.20 -39.06 15.69
CA SER A 516 -26.59 -38.59 17.01
C SER A 516 -28.09 -38.31 17.08
N SER A 517 -28.65 -37.59 16.11
CA SER A 517 -30.10 -37.32 16.07
C SER A 517 -30.93 -38.59 15.94
N ARG A 518 -30.41 -39.65 15.30
CA ARG A 518 -31.09 -40.96 15.25
C ARG A 518 -31.04 -41.72 16.58
N GLU A 519 -29.98 -41.59 17.34
CA GLU A 519 -29.87 -42.17 18.68
C GLU A 519 -30.81 -41.47 19.65
N ASP A 520 -30.82 -40.13 19.63
CA ASP A 520 -31.76 -39.33 20.44
C ASP A 520 -33.23 -39.66 20.15
N ALA A 521 -33.56 -39.82 18.85
CA ALA A 521 -34.94 -40.23 18.45
C ALA A 521 -35.31 -41.64 18.94
N LYS A 522 -34.35 -42.58 18.92
CA LYS A 522 -34.58 -43.94 19.43
C LYS A 522 -34.74 -43.95 20.97
N GLU A 523 -33.96 -43.14 21.64
CA GLU A 523 -34.03 -43.02 23.10
C GLU A 523 -35.36 -42.35 23.51
N HIS A 524 -35.81 -41.34 22.77
CA HIS A 524 -37.10 -40.70 22.97
C HIS A 524 -38.26 -41.69 22.77
N ASP A 525 -38.25 -42.48 21.68
CA ASP A 525 -39.21 -43.51 21.41
C ASP A 525 -39.24 -44.60 22.51
N ARG A 526 -38.04 -44.97 23.06
CA ARG A 526 -37.96 -45.90 24.18
C ARG A 526 -38.57 -45.34 25.44
N LYS A 527 -38.25 -44.07 25.79
CA LYS A 527 -38.81 -43.38 26.97
C LYS A 527 -40.32 -43.21 26.83
N LEU A 528 -40.84 -42.92 25.63
CA LEU A 528 -42.26 -42.81 25.35
C LEU A 528 -42.99 -44.17 25.54
N LYS A 529 -42.39 -45.28 25.07
CA LYS A 529 -42.93 -46.64 25.27
C LYS A 529 -42.93 -47.03 26.76
N GLU A 530 -41.86 -46.75 27.49
CA GLU A 530 -41.77 -46.99 28.94
C GLU A 530 -42.81 -46.17 29.73
N ALA A 531 -43.07 -44.91 29.31
CA ALA A 531 -44.09 -44.08 29.92
C ALA A 531 -45.52 -44.62 29.65
N LEU A 532 -45.79 -45.07 28.42
CA LEU A 532 -47.06 -45.69 28.03
C LEU A 532 -47.31 -47.05 28.72
N GLU A 533 -46.25 -47.83 28.97
CA GLU A 533 -46.35 -49.07 29.77
C GLU A 533 -46.65 -48.79 31.24
N LYS A 534 -46.02 -47.74 31.84
CA LYS A 534 -46.30 -47.30 33.21
C LYS A 534 -47.74 -46.77 33.36
N GLU A 535 -48.26 -46.07 32.37
CA GLU A 535 -49.65 -45.61 32.37
C GLU A 535 -50.65 -46.79 32.27
N LYS A 536 -50.31 -47.83 31.52
CA LYS A 536 -51.11 -49.06 31.41
C LYS A 536 -51.09 -49.93 32.67
N SER A 537 -50.01 -49.87 33.44
CA SER A 537 -49.84 -50.67 34.68
C SER A 537 -50.54 -50.06 35.92
N GLY A 538 -51.14 -48.88 35.80
CA GLY A 538 -52.05 -48.33 36.85
C GLY A 538 -51.32 -47.74 38.06
N GLU A 539 -50.03 -47.54 38.07
CA GLU A 539 -49.29 -46.88 39.10
C GLU A 539 -49.39 -45.34 38.95
N LYS A 540 -50.40 -44.77 39.58
CA LYS A 540 -50.54 -43.32 39.75
C LYS A 540 -49.63 -42.82 40.84
N GLU A 541 -48.39 -42.47 40.51
CA GLU A 541 -47.59 -41.61 41.33
C GLU A 541 -47.91 -40.14 40.99
N LYS A 542 -48.16 -39.33 42.03
CA LYS A 542 -48.55 -37.92 41.92
C LYS A 542 -47.44 -37.15 41.22
N VAL A 543 -47.69 -36.79 39.96
CA VAL A 543 -46.91 -35.78 39.27
C VAL A 543 -47.39 -34.41 39.77
N SER A 544 -46.50 -33.68 40.51
CA SER A 544 -46.71 -32.25 40.80
C SER A 544 -46.63 -31.46 39.48
N GLU A 545 -47.53 -30.53 39.29
CA GLU A 545 -47.56 -29.61 38.13
C GLU A 545 -46.27 -28.80 38.07
N LEU A 546 -45.34 -29.17 37.17
CA LEU A 546 -44.23 -28.33 36.73
C LEU A 546 -44.75 -27.36 35.70
N THR A 547 -44.45 -26.10 35.88
CA THR A 547 -44.83 -25.06 34.89
C THR A 547 -44.04 -25.23 33.61
N GLU A 548 -44.61 -24.77 32.49
CA GLU A 548 -44.00 -24.87 31.15
C GLU A 548 -42.59 -24.26 31.07
N GLU A 549 -42.26 -23.24 31.91
CA GLU A 549 -40.95 -22.62 32.06
C GLU A 549 -39.91 -23.54 32.70
N GLU A 550 -40.30 -24.39 33.67
CA GLU A 550 -39.38 -25.35 34.32
C GLU A 550 -39.03 -26.52 33.40
N MET A 551 -39.95 -26.92 32.50
CA MET A 551 -39.65 -27.92 31.45
C MET A 551 -38.65 -27.40 30.41
N ILE A 552 -38.77 -26.13 30.02
CA ILE A 552 -37.83 -25.50 29.05
C ILE A 552 -36.43 -25.36 29.66
N ALA A 553 -36.32 -25.03 30.94
CA ALA A 553 -35.03 -24.91 31.64
C ALA A 553 -34.29 -26.27 31.74
N GLN A 554 -35.00 -27.38 31.91
CA GLN A 554 -34.41 -28.72 31.93
C GLN A 554 -33.93 -29.23 30.54
N ILE A 555 -34.58 -28.78 29.46
CA ILE A 555 -34.24 -29.19 28.09
C ILE A 555 -33.08 -28.34 27.55
N THR A 556 -32.94 -27.08 27.97
CA THR A 556 -31.93 -26.14 27.43
C THR A 556 -30.61 -26.09 28.23
N GLY A 557 -30.55 -26.73 29.40
CA GLY A 557 -29.34 -26.80 30.20
C GLY A 557 -28.84 -25.45 30.75
N LYS A 558 -29.72 -24.45 30.92
CA LYS A 558 -29.46 -23.16 31.55
C LYS A 558 -30.26 -22.97 32.79
#